data_7d21ef8b4193e1dd8328e47741b3010d
#
_entry.id   7d21ef8b4193e1dd8328e47741b3010d
#
_cell.length_a   1.000
_cell.length_b   1.000
_cell.length_c   1.000
_cell.angle_alpha   90.00
_cell.angle_beta   90.00
_cell.angle_gamma   90.00
#
_symmetry.space_group_name_H-M   'P 1'
#
loop_
_entity.id
_entity.type
_entity.pdbx_description
1 polymer ?
#
loop_
_entity_poly.entity_id
_entity_poly.type
_entity_poly.pdbx_seq_one_letter_code
_entity_poly.pdbx_strand_id
1 'polypeptide(L)'
;MIAANPLLTIGPPDALLLLTMSVMQSEQAWVITDQDEPVCIFGCAPEGIVWMMGTPGMWKPRPAAVVAKATAAYVERLHERWPCLWNWVDARNVQSARWLRWSGFEIADVDPRHGREQRLFIKFTHTNREGPTHL
;
A
#
# COMPACT_ATOMS: atom_id res chain seq x y z
N MET A 1 -0.10 -14.44 -3.46
CA MET A 1 0.63 -13.35 -4.09
C MET A 1 0.73 -12.16 -3.14
N ILE A 2 1.89 -11.58 -3.02
CA ILE A 2 2.14 -10.50 -2.04
C ILE A 2 1.22 -9.32 -2.26
N ALA A 3 1.04 -8.93 -3.51
CA ALA A 3 0.23 -7.76 -3.84
C ALA A 3 -1.24 -7.89 -3.45
N ALA A 4 -1.75 -9.12 -3.29
CA ALA A 4 -3.15 -9.33 -2.96
C ALA A 4 -3.49 -8.98 -1.51
N ASN A 5 -2.48 -8.86 -0.65
CA ASN A 5 -2.70 -8.49 0.75
C ASN A 5 -1.54 -7.65 1.25
N PRO A 6 -1.49 -6.38 0.85
CA PRO A 6 -0.34 -5.53 1.11
C PRO A 6 -0.19 -5.08 2.56
N LEU A 7 -1.29 -5.05 3.32
CA LEU A 7 -1.24 -4.52 4.68
C LEU A 7 -1.36 -5.63 5.70
N LEU A 8 -0.22 -6.10 6.16
CA LEU A 8 -0.15 -7.04 7.25
C LEU A 8 0.51 -6.38 8.44
N THR A 9 -0.04 -6.63 9.62
CA THR A 9 0.62 -6.23 10.85
C THR A 9 1.85 -7.10 11.04
N ILE A 10 2.99 -6.48 11.28
CA ILE A 10 4.21 -7.23 11.52
C ILE A 10 4.12 -7.95 12.86
N GLY A 11 4.46 -9.21 12.87
CA GLY A 11 4.36 -10.03 14.08
C GLY A 11 5.08 -11.34 13.92
N PRO A 12 4.37 -12.46 13.78
CA PRO A 12 5.00 -13.77 13.80
C PRO A 12 5.97 -14.02 12.64
N PRO A 13 6.76 -15.11 12.69
CA PRO A 13 7.79 -15.39 11.68
C PRO A 13 7.32 -15.38 10.23
N ASP A 14 6.07 -15.77 9.98
CA ASP A 14 5.52 -15.77 8.63
C ASP A 14 5.39 -14.34 8.09
N ALA A 15 5.06 -13.39 8.96
CA ALA A 15 4.97 -11.99 8.55
C ALA A 15 6.36 -11.44 8.22
N LEU A 16 7.39 -11.84 8.96
CA LEU A 16 8.76 -11.43 8.66
C LEU A 16 9.21 -11.95 7.30
N LEU A 17 8.90 -13.20 7.01
CA LEU A 17 9.24 -13.80 5.71
C LEU A 17 8.54 -13.06 4.58
N LEU A 18 7.25 -12.78 4.75
CA LEU A 18 6.48 -12.06 3.75
C LEU A 18 7.04 -10.66 3.53
N LEU A 19 7.40 -9.96 4.61
CA LEU A 19 8.02 -8.65 4.52
C LEU A 19 9.33 -8.72 3.74
N THR A 20 10.18 -9.67 4.07
CA THR A 20 11.47 -9.85 3.40
C THR A 20 11.27 -10.06 1.90
N MET A 21 10.33 -10.93 1.52
CA MET A 21 10.04 -11.19 0.12
C MET A 21 9.51 -9.94 -0.58
N SER A 22 8.65 -9.19 0.10
CA SER A 22 8.10 -7.97 -0.47
C SER A 22 9.18 -6.94 -0.76
N VAL A 23 10.10 -6.75 0.18
CA VAL A 23 11.22 -5.82 0.00
C VAL A 23 12.11 -6.27 -1.15
N MET A 24 12.45 -7.57 -1.20
CA MET A 24 13.32 -8.11 -2.24
C MET A 24 12.73 -8.02 -3.64
N GLN A 25 11.41 -8.11 -3.75
CA GLN A 25 10.72 -8.03 -5.04
C GLN A 25 10.40 -6.59 -5.45
N SER A 26 10.58 -5.64 -4.55
CA SER A 26 10.23 -4.25 -4.81
C SER A 26 11.35 -3.52 -5.53
N GLU A 27 10.95 -2.59 -6.41
CA GLU A 27 11.92 -1.69 -7.03
C GLU A 27 12.24 -0.53 -6.09
N GLN A 28 11.29 -0.12 -5.27
CA GLN A 28 11.49 0.92 -4.26
C GLN A 28 10.75 0.56 -2.99
N ALA A 29 11.36 0.86 -1.86
CA ALA A 29 10.73 0.66 -0.56
C ALA A 29 11.28 1.69 0.43
N TRP A 30 10.42 2.15 1.33
CA TRP A 30 10.77 3.14 2.34
C TRP A 30 10.28 2.70 3.70
N VAL A 31 11.09 2.96 4.72
CA VAL A 31 10.66 2.82 6.11
C VAL A 31 10.16 4.18 6.57
N ILE A 32 8.94 4.22 7.07
CA ILE A 32 8.35 5.44 7.60
C ILE A 32 8.49 5.41 9.11
N THR A 33 9.08 6.47 9.67
CA THR A 33 9.32 6.57 11.11
C THR A 33 8.56 7.74 11.70
N ASP A 34 8.23 7.64 12.98
CA ASP A 34 7.70 8.73 13.79
C ASP A 34 8.52 8.78 15.07
N GLN A 35 9.18 9.91 15.33
CA GLN A 35 10.05 10.09 16.49
C GLN A 35 11.11 8.97 16.58
N ASP A 36 11.72 8.67 15.44
CA ASP A 36 12.76 7.64 15.29
C ASP A 36 12.28 6.20 15.50
N GLU A 37 10.98 6.00 15.66
CA GLU A 37 10.40 4.66 15.76
C GLU A 37 9.82 4.25 14.42
N PRO A 38 10.16 3.07 13.91
CA PRO A 38 9.56 2.58 12.66
C PRO A 38 8.06 2.34 12.86
N VAL A 39 7.24 2.91 11.99
CA VAL A 39 5.78 2.71 12.04
C VAL A 39 5.29 1.83 10.92
N CYS A 40 5.88 1.92 9.75
CA CYS A 40 5.53 1.03 8.64
C CYS A 40 6.59 1.05 7.56
N ILE A 41 6.49 0.09 6.66
CA ILE A 41 7.28 0.04 5.43
C ILE A 41 6.31 0.13 4.26
N PHE A 42 6.60 1.00 3.32
CA PHE A 42 5.82 1.20 2.11
C PHE A 42 6.71 0.91 0.91
N GLY A 43 6.20 0.18 -0.06
CA GLY A 43 6.98 -0.15 -1.24
C GLY A 43 6.15 -0.28 -2.49
N CYS A 44 6.86 -0.41 -3.61
CA CYS A 44 6.25 -0.60 -4.92
C CYS A 44 7.00 -1.70 -5.66
N ALA A 45 6.29 -2.73 -6.03
CA ALA A 45 6.79 -3.82 -6.86
C ALA A 45 6.69 -3.43 -8.34
N PRO A 46 7.33 -4.17 -9.25
CA PRO A 46 7.21 -3.90 -10.68
C PRO A 46 5.75 -3.75 -11.12
N GLU A 47 5.54 -2.98 -12.16
CA GLU A 47 4.21 -2.70 -12.73
C GLU A 47 3.35 -1.78 -11.89
N GLY A 48 3.91 -1.14 -10.87
CA GLY A 48 3.17 -0.16 -10.08
C GLY A 48 2.33 -0.76 -8.96
N ILE A 49 2.65 -1.97 -8.53
CA ILE A 49 1.91 -2.64 -7.46
C ILE A 49 2.43 -2.13 -6.10
N VAL A 50 1.62 -1.36 -5.40
CA VAL A 50 1.98 -0.78 -4.11
C VAL A 50 1.62 -1.72 -2.96
N TRP A 51 2.40 -1.65 -1.88
CA TRP A 51 2.14 -2.45 -0.70
C TRP A 51 2.63 -1.72 0.54
N MET A 52 2.10 -2.10 1.69
CA MET A 52 2.55 -1.56 2.97
C MET A 52 2.39 -2.60 4.06
N MET A 53 3.30 -2.58 5.02
CA MET A 53 3.20 -3.36 6.26
C MET A 53 3.47 -2.43 7.42
N GLY A 54 2.61 -2.46 8.42
CA GLY A 54 2.70 -1.54 9.53
C GLY A 54 2.68 -2.21 10.88
N THR A 55 3.07 -1.45 11.90
CA THR A 55 2.94 -1.85 13.29
C THR A 55 1.52 -1.53 13.77
N PRO A 56 1.07 -2.18 14.85
CA PRO A 56 -0.27 -1.87 15.38
C PRO A 56 -0.44 -0.39 15.77
N GLY A 57 0.68 0.26 16.15
CA GLY A 57 0.62 1.66 16.57
C GLY A 57 0.47 2.66 15.44
N MET A 58 0.61 2.25 14.18
CA MET A 58 0.56 3.20 13.07
C MET A 58 -0.81 3.88 12.91
N TRP A 59 -1.84 3.32 13.48
CA TRP A 59 -3.20 3.86 13.34
C TRP A 59 -3.59 4.83 14.44
N LYS A 60 -2.69 5.11 15.38
CA LYS A 60 -2.89 6.18 16.35
C LYS A 60 -2.86 7.52 15.60
N PRO A 61 -3.54 8.56 16.11
CA PRO A 61 -3.68 9.82 15.36
C PRO A 61 -2.37 10.41 14.85
N ARG A 62 -1.33 10.47 15.68
CA ARG A 62 -0.07 11.07 15.25
C ARG A 62 0.67 10.22 14.21
N PRO A 63 0.96 8.92 14.47
CA PRO A 63 1.61 8.11 13.46
C PRO A 63 0.82 8.01 12.18
N ALA A 64 -0.50 7.91 12.25
CA ALA A 64 -1.34 7.85 11.05
C ALA A 64 -1.18 9.10 10.19
N ALA A 65 -1.12 10.27 10.80
CA ALA A 65 -0.91 11.52 10.06
C ALA A 65 0.47 11.54 9.39
N VAL A 66 1.51 11.06 10.08
CA VAL A 66 2.86 10.97 9.52
C VAL A 66 2.87 10.03 8.32
N VAL A 67 2.25 8.86 8.46
CA VAL A 67 2.19 7.88 7.39
C VAL A 67 1.44 8.42 6.18
N ALA A 68 0.30 9.07 6.39
CA ALA A 68 -0.48 9.64 5.30
C ALA A 68 0.32 10.68 4.52
N LYS A 69 1.01 11.56 5.21
CA LYS A 69 1.82 12.59 4.58
C LYS A 69 2.99 12.00 3.80
N ALA A 70 3.69 11.04 4.40
CA ALA A 70 4.81 10.40 3.74
C ALA A 70 4.35 9.61 2.51
N THR A 71 3.23 8.91 2.63
CA THR A 71 2.69 8.13 1.51
C THR A 71 2.34 9.03 0.34
N ALA A 72 1.74 10.19 0.59
CA ALA A 72 1.40 11.13 -0.47
C ALA A 72 2.66 11.57 -1.24
N ALA A 73 3.74 11.84 -0.53
CA ALA A 73 5.00 12.23 -1.17
C ALA A 73 5.60 11.08 -1.99
N TYR A 74 5.55 9.85 -1.48
CA TYR A 74 6.08 8.70 -2.20
C TYR A 74 5.22 8.34 -3.41
N VAL A 75 3.93 8.52 -3.32
CA VAL A 75 3.04 8.32 -4.49
C VAL A 75 3.44 9.26 -5.62
N GLU A 76 3.73 10.51 -5.33
CA GLU A 76 4.20 11.44 -6.36
C GLU A 76 5.49 10.96 -7.02
N ARG A 77 6.44 10.47 -6.21
CA ARG A 77 7.70 9.94 -6.74
C ARG A 77 7.49 8.72 -7.61
N LEU A 78 6.61 7.82 -7.19
CA LEU A 78 6.32 6.61 -7.94
C LEU A 78 5.67 6.92 -9.28
N HIS A 79 4.89 7.99 -9.37
CA HIS A 79 4.28 8.39 -10.63
C HIS A 79 5.31 8.91 -11.66
N GLU A 80 6.52 9.17 -11.26
CA GLU A 80 7.59 9.47 -12.22
C GLU A 80 7.91 8.25 -13.07
N ARG A 81 7.60 7.06 -12.57
CA ARG A 81 7.87 5.81 -13.25
C ARG A 81 6.62 5.10 -13.75
N TRP A 82 5.57 5.08 -12.94
CA TRP A 82 4.34 4.37 -13.30
C TRP A 82 3.16 5.34 -13.34
N PRO A 83 2.43 5.40 -14.45
CA PRO A 83 1.26 6.29 -14.53
C PRO A 83 0.12 5.81 -13.65
N CYS A 84 0.05 4.52 -13.34
CA CYS A 84 -0.99 3.96 -12.48
C CYS A 84 -0.36 3.10 -11.42
N LEU A 85 -0.72 3.37 -10.17
CA LEU A 85 -0.38 2.57 -9.01
C LEU A 85 -1.62 1.82 -8.59
N TRP A 86 -1.47 0.57 -8.16
CA TRP A 86 -2.65 -0.24 -7.87
C TRP A 86 -2.37 -1.38 -6.93
N ASN A 87 -3.44 -1.92 -6.35
CA ASN A 87 -3.41 -3.20 -5.64
C ASN A 87 -4.84 -3.71 -5.44
N TRP A 88 -4.95 -5.02 -5.25
CA TRP A 88 -6.17 -5.67 -4.82
C TRP A 88 -6.11 -5.90 -3.31
N VAL A 89 -7.14 -5.53 -2.59
CA VAL A 89 -7.20 -5.62 -1.13
C VAL A 89 -8.41 -6.42 -0.72
N ASP A 90 -8.21 -7.37 0.19
CA ASP A 90 -9.32 -8.11 0.80
C ASP A 90 -10.25 -7.12 1.48
N ALA A 91 -11.55 -7.21 1.19
CA ALA A 91 -12.53 -6.26 1.72
C ALA A 91 -12.63 -6.29 3.24
N ARG A 92 -12.18 -7.37 3.89
CA ARG A 92 -12.14 -7.46 5.34
C ARG A 92 -11.03 -6.62 5.95
N ASN A 93 -10.05 -6.26 5.14
CA ASN A 93 -8.92 -5.46 5.60
C ASN A 93 -9.27 -3.97 5.56
N VAL A 94 -10.08 -3.54 6.52
CA VAL A 94 -10.60 -2.18 6.57
C VAL A 94 -9.48 -1.14 6.71
N GLN A 95 -8.43 -1.49 7.44
CA GLN A 95 -7.32 -0.56 7.66
C GLN A 95 -6.55 -0.30 6.37
N SER A 96 -6.34 -1.33 5.56
CA SER A 96 -5.71 -1.16 4.25
C SER A 96 -6.54 -0.26 3.36
N ALA A 97 -7.83 -0.50 3.31
CA ALA A 97 -8.73 0.32 2.51
C ALA A 97 -8.71 1.77 2.96
N ARG A 98 -8.72 2.00 4.28
CA ARG A 98 -8.65 3.34 4.84
C ARG A 98 -7.36 4.05 4.44
N TRP A 99 -6.24 3.36 4.57
CA TRP A 99 -4.94 3.94 4.20
C TRP A 99 -4.91 4.34 2.72
N LEU A 100 -5.37 3.45 1.86
CA LEU A 100 -5.38 3.73 0.41
C LEU A 100 -6.27 4.92 0.09
N ARG A 101 -7.45 5.00 0.72
CA ARG A 101 -8.34 6.15 0.52
C ARG A 101 -7.71 7.44 1.01
N TRP A 102 -7.08 7.41 2.18
CA TRP A 102 -6.37 8.59 2.70
C TRP A 102 -5.24 9.03 1.78
N SER A 103 -4.62 8.09 1.10
CA SER A 103 -3.52 8.35 0.18
C SER A 103 -4.01 8.80 -1.20
N GLY A 104 -5.30 8.93 -1.38
CA GLY A 104 -5.87 9.40 -2.64
C GLY A 104 -6.22 8.32 -3.64
N PHE A 105 -6.14 7.06 -3.27
CA PHE A 105 -6.52 5.96 -4.16
C PHE A 105 -8.04 5.88 -4.29
N GLU A 106 -8.48 5.49 -5.48
CA GLU A 106 -9.89 5.32 -5.79
C GLU A 106 -10.20 3.84 -6.02
N ILE A 107 -11.44 3.47 -5.79
CA ILE A 107 -11.91 2.11 -6.08
C ILE A 107 -12.13 2.02 -7.59
N ALA A 108 -11.43 1.08 -8.21
CA ALA A 108 -11.50 0.89 -9.66
C ALA A 108 -12.28 -0.37 -10.05
N ASP A 109 -12.32 -1.37 -9.20
CA ASP A 109 -12.96 -2.64 -9.52
C ASP A 109 -13.28 -3.40 -8.24
N VAL A 110 -14.18 -4.35 -8.34
CA VAL A 110 -14.55 -5.23 -7.24
C VAL A 110 -14.64 -6.66 -7.79
N ASP A 111 -13.97 -7.59 -7.12
CA ASP A 111 -14.05 -8.99 -7.46
C ASP A 111 -14.63 -9.77 -6.27
N PRO A 112 -15.88 -10.24 -6.35
CA PRO A 112 -16.50 -10.93 -5.23
C PRO A 112 -15.92 -12.32 -4.96
N ARG A 113 -15.14 -12.86 -5.89
CA ARG A 113 -14.58 -14.21 -5.78
C ARG A 113 -13.12 -14.24 -6.21
N HIS A 114 -12.31 -13.49 -5.48
CA HIS A 114 -10.91 -13.35 -5.81
C HIS A 114 -10.03 -14.33 -5.04
N GLY A 115 -9.02 -14.84 -5.73
CA GLY A 115 -7.99 -15.65 -5.11
C GLY A 115 -8.44 -17.05 -4.71
N ARG A 116 -7.58 -17.72 -3.95
CA ARG A 116 -7.80 -19.10 -3.55
C ARG A 116 -9.05 -19.28 -2.70
N GLU A 117 -9.34 -18.34 -1.81
CA GLU A 117 -10.47 -18.46 -0.89
C GLU A 117 -11.77 -17.91 -1.46
N GLN A 118 -11.76 -17.39 -2.69
CA GLN A 118 -12.94 -16.86 -3.36
C GLN A 118 -13.63 -15.77 -2.51
N ARG A 119 -12.83 -14.82 -2.04
CA ARG A 119 -13.32 -13.75 -1.18
C ARG A 119 -13.47 -12.45 -1.96
N LEU A 120 -14.25 -11.53 -1.39
CA LEU A 120 -14.43 -10.21 -1.96
C LEU A 120 -13.14 -9.39 -1.84
N PHE A 121 -12.61 -8.96 -2.96
CA PHE A 121 -11.46 -8.06 -3.03
C PHE A 121 -11.85 -6.80 -3.77
N ILE A 122 -11.20 -5.71 -3.40
CA ILE A 122 -11.43 -4.39 -4.00
C ILE A 122 -10.12 -3.93 -4.62
N LYS A 123 -10.18 -3.50 -5.87
CA LYS A 123 -9.02 -2.94 -6.55
C LYS A 123 -8.98 -1.44 -6.34
N PHE A 124 -7.88 -0.97 -5.79
CA PHE A 124 -7.62 0.45 -5.62
C PHE A 124 -6.58 0.90 -6.65
N THR A 125 -6.77 2.10 -7.17
CA THR A 125 -5.83 2.68 -8.13
C THR A 125 -5.56 4.14 -7.79
N HIS A 126 -4.37 4.59 -8.15
CA HIS A 126 -4.02 6.01 -8.13
C HIS A 126 -3.39 6.35 -9.46
N THR A 127 -4.03 7.20 -10.21
CA THR A 127 -3.59 7.58 -11.55
C THR A 127 -2.96 8.95 -11.51
N ASN A 128 -1.87 9.13 -12.22
CA ASN A 128 -1.22 10.42 -12.34
C ASN A 128 -2.05 11.35 -13.21
N ARG A 129 -2.80 12.26 -12.56
CA ARG A 129 -3.66 13.22 -13.25
C ARG A 129 -2.89 14.49 -13.64
N GLU A 130 -1.65 14.60 -13.18
CA GLU A 130 -0.78 15.71 -13.51
C GLU A 130 -0.06 15.51 -14.83
N GLY A 131 -0.34 14.42 -15.51
CA GLY A 131 0.31 14.08 -16.75
C GLY A 131 -0.13 14.96 -17.93
N PRO A 132 0.27 14.57 -19.15
CA PRO A 132 0.04 15.38 -20.36
C PRO A 132 -1.44 15.61 -20.68
N THR A 133 -2.33 14.95 -19.99
CA THR A 133 -3.75 15.13 -20.18
C THR A 133 -4.28 16.49 -19.70
N HIS A 134 -3.46 17.28 -19.07
CA HIS A 134 -3.82 18.61 -18.58
C HIS A 134 -3.78 19.68 -19.65
N LEU A 135 -3.77 19.27 -20.81
CA LEU A 135 -3.72 20.19 -21.93
C LEU A 135 -5.03 20.88 -22.21
#